data_346215574cab6de75744afd89a733c3a
#
_entry.id   346215574cab6de75744afd89a733c3a
#
_cell.length_a   1.000
_cell.length_b   1.000
_cell.length_c   1.000
_cell.angle_alpha   90.00
_cell.angle_beta   90.00
_cell.angle_gamma   90.00
#
_symmetry.space_group_name_H-M   'P 1'
#
loop_
_entity.id
_entity.type
_entity.pdbx_description
1 polymer ?
#
loop_
_entity_poly.entity_id
_entity_poly.type
_entity_poly.pdbx_seq_one_letter_code
_entity_poly.pdbx_strand_id
1 'polypeptide(L)'
;MDVPTRTDPPYVPIRTSRWAPHQKAPRWLLLAGALIVVGIVLVALVHKPSHAQQAGDLKSFLTDVNSDIESCSGGVRESFQALHRVQAGANSANNVQDTISIARYGASNCSPANNEQLDDLTQYQVTESLAGYHLDTAVNDVVTWAFPYAQRVQNDVANELGARDAARRQQYAAALQRDTNDLNRQRAAIDRILNKAITATGAKASPPNLAG
;
A
#
# COMPACT_ATOMS: atom_id res chain seq x y z
N MET A 1 38.57 -27.61 55.44
CA MET A 1 38.11 -26.55 54.47
C MET A 1 39.31 -26.31 53.52
N ASP A 2 39.33 -27.07 52.43
CA ASP A 2 40.43 -27.00 51.46
C ASP A 2 40.09 -26.03 50.36
N VAL A 3 40.95 -25.05 50.18
CA VAL A 3 40.86 -24.03 49.10
C VAL A 3 41.52 -24.61 47.84
N PRO A 4 40.85 -24.74 46.71
CA PRO A 4 41.48 -25.21 45.48
C PRO A 4 42.39 -24.13 44.91
N THR A 5 43.64 -24.43 44.76
CA THR A 5 44.65 -23.66 44.03
C THR A 5 44.34 -23.64 42.54
N ARG A 6 44.10 -22.45 42.03
CA ARG A 6 43.85 -22.16 40.60
C ARG A 6 45.23 -22.16 39.87
N THR A 7 45.47 -23.17 39.06
CA THR A 7 46.59 -23.21 38.13
C THR A 7 46.26 -22.44 36.86
N ASP A 8 46.99 -21.35 36.60
CA ASP A 8 46.90 -20.59 35.34
C ASP A 8 47.39 -21.42 34.16
N PRO A 9 46.74 -21.33 32.96
CA PRO A 9 47.20 -22.03 31.76
C PRO A 9 48.49 -21.40 31.22
N PRO A 10 49.35 -22.20 30.58
CA PRO A 10 50.63 -21.71 30.06
C PRO A 10 50.43 -20.69 28.95
N TYR A 11 51.19 -19.59 29.05
CA TYR A 11 51.27 -18.49 28.08
C TYR A 11 51.83 -19.01 26.75
N VAL A 12 51.02 -18.97 25.67
CA VAL A 12 51.41 -19.26 24.31
C VAL A 12 51.78 -17.96 23.62
N PRO A 13 53.03 -17.73 23.21
CA PRO A 13 53.41 -16.50 22.52
C PRO A 13 52.79 -16.44 21.12
N ILE A 14 52.02 -15.39 20.88
CA ILE A 14 51.43 -15.07 19.57
C ILE A 14 52.59 -14.75 18.60
N ARG A 15 52.83 -15.65 17.63
CA ARG A 15 53.70 -15.36 16.50
C ARG A 15 53.13 -14.24 15.67
N THR A 16 53.67 -13.04 15.79
CA THR A 16 53.43 -11.95 14.84
C THR A 16 53.99 -12.36 13.48
N SER A 17 53.11 -12.70 12.55
CA SER A 17 53.48 -12.92 11.16
C SER A 17 54.00 -11.59 10.58
N ARG A 18 55.28 -11.55 10.23
CA ARG A 18 55.86 -10.44 9.45
C ARG A 18 55.11 -10.36 8.12
N TRP A 19 54.40 -9.26 7.92
CA TRP A 19 53.85 -8.94 6.62
C TRP A 19 54.94 -8.84 5.58
N ALA A 20 54.90 -9.68 4.57
CA ALA A 20 55.80 -9.63 3.43
C ALA A 20 55.59 -8.31 2.66
N PRO A 21 56.70 -7.70 2.13
CA PRO A 21 56.58 -6.44 1.42
C PRO A 21 55.80 -6.59 0.13
N HIS A 22 55.00 -5.59 -0.15
CA HIS A 22 54.12 -5.38 -1.28
C HIS A 22 54.66 -5.98 -2.59
N GLN A 23 54.14 -7.15 -2.99
CA GLN A 23 54.23 -7.57 -4.38
C GLN A 23 53.30 -6.64 -5.17
N LYS A 24 53.88 -5.81 -6.04
CA LYS A 24 53.10 -4.98 -6.98
C LYS A 24 52.19 -5.91 -7.77
N ALA A 25 50.88 -5.75 -7.56
CA ALA A 25 49.90 -6.54 -8.29
C ALA A 25 50.18 -6.47 -9.79
N PRO A 26 50.26 -7.61 -10.48
CA PRO A 26 50.60 -7.62 -11.89
C PRO A 26 49.57 -6.84 -12.68
N ARG A 27 50.02 -6.00 -13.62
CA ARG A 27 49.16 -5.06 -14.40
C ARG A 27 47.97 -5.71 -15.06
N TRP A 28 48.01 -7.01 -15.35
CA TRP A 28 46.88 -7.75 -15.91
C TRP A 28 45.72 -7.92 -14.93
N LEU A 29 45.97 -7.96 -13.60
CA LEU A 29 44.91 -7.98 -12.58
C LEU A 29 44.15 -6.65 -12.54
N LEU A 30 44.81 -5.52 -12.77
CA LEU A 30 44.13 -4.22 -12.88
C LEU A 30 43.27 -4.12 -14.15
N LEU A 31 43.76 -4.69 -15.27
CA LEU A 31 42.98 -4.75 -16.51
C LEU A 31 41.78 -5.69 -16.40
N ALA A 32 41.92 -6.84 -15.75
CA ALA A 32 40.81 -7.77 -15.49
C ALA A 32 39.76 -7.13 -14.57
N GLY A 33 40.21 -6.44 -13.51
CA GLY A 33 39.31 -5.68 -12.62
C GLY A 33 38.54 -4.57 -13.35
N ALA A 34 39.21 -3.82 -14.23
CA ALA A 34 38.56 -2.79 -15.04
C ALA A 34 37.52 -3.35 -16.02
N LEU A 35 37.82 -4.48 -16.66
CA LEU A 35 36.84 -5.16 -17.56
C LEU A 35 35.62 -5.70 -16.83
N ILE A 36 35.80 -6.22 -15.60
CA ILE A 36 34.68 -6.68 -14.77
C ILE A 36 33.78 -5.48 -14.39
N VAL A 37 34.39 -4.36 -13.96
CA VAL A 37 33.62 -3.14 -13.61
C VAL A 37 32.89 -2.58 -14.82
N VAL A 38 33.53 -2.50 -15.99
CA VAL A 38 32.90 -2.08 -17.24
C VAL A 38 31.78 -3.05 -17.63
N GLY A 39 31.98 -4.36 -17.49
CA GLY A 39 30.95 -5.37 -17.73
C GLY A 39 29.73 -5.19 -16.81
N ILE A 40 29.94 -4.98 -15.52
CA ILE A 40 28.87 -4.74 -14.55
C ILE A 40 28.11 -3.44 -14.89
N VAL A 41 28.81 -2.36 -15.23
CA VAL A 41 28.21 -1.09 -15.61
C VAL A 41 27.41 -1.23 -16.91
N LEU A 42 27.92 -1.94 -17.90
CA LEU A 42 27.19 -2.20 -19.15
C LEU A 42 25.95 -3.05 -18.91
N VAL A 43 26.03 -4.10 -18.10
CA VAL A 43 24.86 -4.93 -17.72
C VAL A 43 23.82 -4.09 -16.98
N ALA A 44 24.22 -3.23 -16.04
CA ALA A 44 23.31 -2.33 -15.33
C ALA A 44 22.67 -1.27 -16.25
N LEU A 45 23.38 -0.80 -17.28
CA LEU A 45 22.83 0.14 -18.26
C LEU A 45 21.86 -0.54 -19.25
N VAL A 46 22.12 -1.78 -19.63
CA VAL A 46 21.25 -2.55 -20.54
C VAL A 46 19.96 -3.02 -19.86
N HIS A 47 19.97 -3.19 -18.52
CA HIS A 47 18.82 -3.65 -17.75
C HIS A 47 17.92 -2.52 -17.23
N LYS A 48 18.13 -1.26 -17.65
CA LYS A 48 17.16 -0.21 -17.32
C LYS A 48 15.85 -0.48 -18.08
N PRO A 49 14.71 -0.60 -17.37
CA PRO A 49 13.44 -0.83 -18.03
C PRO A 49 13.15 0.33 -19.00
N SER A 50 12.66 0.01 -20.19
CA SER A 50 12.26 1.02 -21.17
C SER A 50 11.02 1.77 -20.68
N HIS A 51 10.83 3.03 -21.14
CA HIS A 51 9.60 3.78 -20.83
C HIS A 51 8.34 3.02 -21.28
N ALA A 52 8.39 2.33 -22.43
CA ALA A 52 7.28 1.52 -22.89
C ALA A 52 6.95 0.35 -21.94
N GLN A 53 7.96 -0.30 -21.41
CA GLN A 53 7.80 -1.35 -20.41
C GLN A 53 7.22 -0.78 -19.13
N GLN A 54 7.78 0.31 -18.59
CA GLN A 54 7.27 0.97 -17.38
C GLN A 54 5.81 1.41 -17.54
N ALA A 55 5.44 1.95 -18.69
CA ALA A 55 4.06 2.34 -18.97
C ALA A 55 3.11 1.13 -19.04
N GLY A 56 3.57 0.00 -19.61
CA GLY A 56 2.82 -1.27 -19.64
C GLY A 56 2.63 -1.84 -18.24
N ASP A 57 3.70 -1.94 -17.48
CA ASP A 57 3.68 -2.46 -16.11
C ASP A 57 2.82 -1.60 -15.18
N LEU A 58 2.89 -0.27 -15.32
CA LEU A 58 2.04 0.65 -14.55
C LEU A 58 0.56 0.49 -14.91
N LYS A 59 0.23 0.29 -16.19
CA LYS A 59 -1.15 0.04 -16.60
C LYS A 59 -1.69 -1.24 -15.98
N SER A 60 -0.89 -2.32 -15.98
CA SER A 60 -1.26 -3.59 -15.33
C SER A 60 -1.50 -3.38 -13.84
N PHE A 61 -0.53 -2.77 -13.15
CA PHE A 61 -0.65 -2.42 -11.73
C PHE A 61 -1.95 -1.66 -11.40
N LEU A 62 -2.28 -0.62 -12.17
CA LEU A 62 -3.50 0.16 -11.94
C LEU A 62 -4.77 -0.65 -12.20
N THR A 63 -4.73 -1.59 -13.15
CA THR A 63 -5.85 -2.49 -13.43
C THR A 63 -6.07 -3.46 -12.28
N ASP A 64 -5.00 -4.06 -11.77
CA ASP A 64 -5.04 -5.01 -10.65
C ASP A 64 -5.58 -4.30 -9.40
N VAL A 65 -4.97 -3.16 -9.00
CA VAL A 65 -5.44 -2.36 -7.85
C VAL A 65 -6.90 -1.96 -7.99
N ASN A 66 -7.35 -1.54 -9.18
CA ASN A 66 -8.75 -1.18 -9.38
C ASN A 66 -9.70 -2.38 -9.24
N SER A 67 -9.28 -3.55 -9.74
CA SER A 67 -10.04 -4.80 -9.58
C SER A 67 -10.19 -5.19 -8.10
N ASP A 68 -9.09 -5.10 -7.36
CA ASP A 68 -9.03 -5.56 -5.97
C ASP A 68 -9.86 -4.69 -5.01
N ILE A 69 -10.01 -3.39 -5.33
CA ILE A 69 -10.82 -2.46 -4.51
C ILE A 69 -12.26 -2.30 -5.00
N GLU A 70 -12.63 -2.87 -6.15
CA GLU A 70 -13.92 -2.58 -6.80
C GLU A 70 -15.11 -2.85 -5.89
N SER A 71 -15.12 -3.96 -5.17
CA SER A 71 -16.22 -4.33 -4.26
C SER A 71 -16.36 -3.37 -3.08
N CYS A 72 -15.24 -2.91 -2.49
CA CYS A 72 -15.23 -1.92 -1.42
C CYS A 72 -15.66 -0.55 -1.95
N SER A 73 -15.06 -0.07 -3.05
CA SER A 73 -15.39 1.23 -3.67
C SER A 73 -16.83 1.29 -4.16
N GLY A 74 -17.33 0.19 -4.75
CA GLY A 74 -18.74 0.02 -5.12
C GLY A 74 -19.66 0.15 -3.91
N GLY A 75 -19.36 -0.54 -2.83
CA GLY A 75 -20.10 -0.50 -1.58
C GLY A 75 -20.18 0.90 -0.97
N VAL A 76 -19.09 1.68 -0.97
CA VAL A 76 -19.09 3.10 -0.53
C VAL A 76 -20.05 3.92 -1.39
N ARG A 77 -19.94 3.82 -2.70
CA ARG A 77 -20.80 4.55 -3.65
C ARG A 77 -22.28 4.22 -3.46
N GLU A 78 -22.61 2.94 -3.36
CA GLU A 78 -23.97 2.48 -3.13
C GLU A 78 -24.52 2.96 -1.80
N SER A 79 -23.73 2.94 -0.73
CA SER A 79 -24.10 3.43 0.59
C SER A 79 -24.46 4.92 0.56
N PHE A 80 -23.65 5.76 -0.09
CA PHE A 80 -23.94 7.18 -0.24
C PHE A 80 -25.16 7.43 -1.13
N GLN A 81 -25.30 6.72 -2.24
CA GLN A 81 -26.48 6.86 -3.10
C GLN A 81 -27.78 6.46 -2.37
N ALA A 82 -27.72 5.39 -1.57
CA ALA A 82 -28.85 4.95 -0.77
C ALA A 82 -29.18 5.95 0.35
N LEU A 83 -28.16 6.48 1.04
CA LEU A 83 -28.33 7.53 2.05
C LEU A 83 -29.00 8.79 1.44
N HIS A 84 -28.50 9.25 0.29
CA HIS A 84 -29.09 10.41 -0.40
C HIS A 84 -30.54 10.19 -0.80
N ARG A 85 -30.93 8.97 -1.23
CA ARG A 85 -32.34 8.66 -1.51
C ARG A 85 -33.22 8.78 -0.26
N VAL A 86 -32.75 8.26 0.88
CA VAL A 86 -33.46 8.38 2.16
C VAL A 86 -33.61 9.85 2.58
N GLN A 87 -32.54 10.62 2.49
CA GLN A 87 -32.52 12.05 2.82
C GLN A 87 -33.41 12.88 1.89
N ALA A 88 -33.55 12.49 0.61
CA ALA A 88 -34.41 13.12 -0.37
C ALA A 88 -35.91 12.77 -0.22
N GLY A 89 -36.30 12.00 0.81
CA GLY A 89 -37.68 11.68 1.13
C GLY A 89 -38.10 10.23 0.91
N ALA A 90 -37.24 9.35 0.39
CA ALA A 90 -37.51 7.92 0.31
C ALA A 90 -37.27 7.25 1.69
N ASN A 91 -37.88 7.79 2.74
CA ASN A 91 -37.63 7.47 4.15
C ASN A 91 -38.61 6.42 4.74
N SER A 92 -39.25 5.59 3.91
CA SER A 92 -40.05 4.45 4.41
C SER A 92 -39.15 3.52 5.26
N ALA A 93 -39.75 2.81 6.21
CA ALA A 93 -39.01 1.90 7.09
C ALA A 93 -38.21 0.84 6.30
N ASN A 94 -38.77 0.35 5.19
CA ASN A 94 -38.07 -0.62 4.31
C ASN A 94 -36.88 0.02 3.63
N ASN A 95 -36.98 1.21 3.04
CA ASN A 95 -35.89 1.90 2.38
C ASN A 95 -34.75 2.22 3.35
N VAL A 96 -35.07 2.62 4.59
CA VAL A 96 -34.09 2.85 5.64
C VAL A 96 -33.36 1.54 6.00
N GLN A 97 -34.12 0.45 6.18
CA GLN A 97 -33.54 -0.85 6.51
C GLN A 97 -32.67 -1.40 5.39
N ASP A 98 -33.07 -1.25 4.14
CA ASP A 98 -32.30 -1.63 2.96
C ASP A 98 -30.98 -0.84 2.88
N THR A 99 -31.05 0.47 3.13
CA THR A 99 -29.84 1.33 3.15
C THR A 99 -28.88 0.91 4.26
N ILE A 100 -29.38 0.59 5.46
CA ILE A 100 -28.55 0.06 6.55
C ILE A 100 -27.89 -1.26 6.14
N SER A 101 -28.62 -2.13 5.46
CA SER A 101 -28.10 -3.43 4.99
C SER A 101 -27.02 -3.26 3.92
N ILE A 102 -27.24 -2.37 2.95
CA ILE A 102 -26.24 -2.01 1.91
C ILE A 102 -24.97 -1.48 2.57
N ALA A 103 -25.08 -0.54 3.50
CA ALA A 103 -23.94 0.06 4.16
C ALA A 103 -23.14 -0.97 4.99
N ARG A 104 -23.80 -1.85 5.72
CA ARG A 104 -23.14 -2.92 6.50
C ARG A 104 -22.45 -3.94 5.61
N TYR A 105 -23.10 -4.35 4.53
CA TYR A 105 -22.50 -5.26 3.56
C TYR A 105 -21.29 -4.63 2.89
N GLY A 106 -21.40 -3.38 2.44
CA GLY A 106 -20.28 -2.63 1.88
C GLY A 106 -19.13 -2.49 2.85
N ALA A 107 -19.40 -2.20 4.14
CA ALA A 107 -18.38 -2.13 5.19
C ALA A 107 -17.64 -3.47 5.38
N SER A 108 -18.35 -4.61 5.24
CA SER A 108 -17.72 -5.94 5.28
C SER A 108 -16.74 -6.13 4.12
N ASN A 109 -17.09 -5.69 2.92
CA ASN A 109 -16.25 -5.80 1.72
C ASN A 109 -15.01 -4.89 1.76
N CYS A 110 -14.96 -3.91 2.66
CA CYS A 110 -13.81 -3.05 2.87
C CYS A 110 -12.85 -3.58 3.95
N SER A 111 -13.01 -4.81 4.39
CA SER A 111 -12.11 -5.45 5.37
C SER A 111 -11.31 -6.58 4.70
N PRO A 112 -9.97 -6.60 4.79
CA PRO A 112 -9.15 -7.71 4.28
C PRO A 112 -9.59 -9.07 4.84
N ALA A 113 -10.05 -9.13 6.07
CA ALA A 113 -10.53 -10.37 6.69
C ALA A 113 -11.78 -10.98 6.03
N ASN A 114 -12.53 -10.18 5.23
CA ASN A 114 -13.78 -10.60 4.58
C ASN A 114 -13.73 -10.45 3.05
N ASN A 115 -12.64 -9.92 2.51
CA ASN A 115 -12.45 -9.65 1.09
C ASN A 115 -11.06 -10.14 0.67
N GLU A 116 -11.02 -11.30 0.01
CA GLU A 116 -9.78 -11.95 -0.46
C GLU A 116 -8.97 -11.04 -1.39
N GLN A 117 -9.62 -10.33 -2.30
CA GLN A 117 -8.96 -9.40 -3.22
C GLN A 117 -8.24 -8.26 -2.47
N LEU A 118 -8.89 -7.73 -1.43
CA LEU A 118 -8.26 -6.72 -0.59
C LEU A 118 -7.14 -7.29 0.29
N ASP A 119 -7.24 -8.55 0.70
CA ASP A 119 -6.15 -9.26 1.40
C ASP A 119 -4.96 -9.49 0.46
N ASP A 120 -5.19 -9.91 -0.77
CA ASP A 120 -4.16 -10.06 -1.81
C ASP A 120 -3.43 -8.74 -2.05
N LEU A 121 -4.15 -7.61 -2.06
CA LEU A 121 -3.55 -6.29 -2.19
C LEU A 121 -2.58 -5.96 -1.04
N THR A 122 -2.80 -6.48 0.16
CA THR A 122 -1.86 -6.28 1.29
C THR A 122 -0.51 -6.95 1.07
N GLN A 123 -0.45 -7.94 0.18
CA GLN A 123 0.73 -8.72 -0.16
C GLN A 123 1.28 -8.38 -1.56
N TYR A 124 0.70 -7.39 -2.22
CA TYR A 124 1.04 -7.00 -3.58
C TYR A 124 2.50 -6.53 -3.67
N GLN A 125 3.23 -7.10 -4.62
CA GLN A 125 4.62 -6.74 -4.89
C GLN A 125 4.72 -5.91 -6.16
N VAL A 126 5.16 -4.66 -6.00
CA VAL A 126 5.43 -3.77 -7.12
C VAL A 126 6.60 -4.30 -7.94
N THR A 127 6.45 -4.37 -9.26
CA THR A 127 7.51 -4.84 -10.16
C THR A 127 8.75 -3.93 -10.09
N GLU A 128 9.94 -4.51 -10.27
CA GLU A 128 11.22 -3.80 -10.18
C GLU A 128 11.30 -2.61 -11.16
N SER A 129 10.69 -2.72 -12.33
CA SER A 129 10.61 -1.65 -13.33
C SER A 129 9.94 -0.38 -12.80
N LEU A 130 9.11 -0.49 -11.76
CA LEU A 130 8.31 0.57 -11.16
C LEU A 130 8.82 1.00 -9.76
N ALA A 131 9.91 0.42 -9.27
CA ALA A 131 10.44 0.65 -7.90
C ALA A 131 10.71 2.15 -7.57
N GLY A 132 11.00 2.99 -8.58
CA GLY A 132 11.25 4.42 -8.38
C GLY A 132 10.01 5.30 -8.23
N TYR A 133 8.80 4.77 -8.32
CA TYR A 133 7.55 5.54 -8.34
C TYR A 133 6.76 5.51 -7.03
N HIS A 134 7.29 4.90 -5.97
CA HIS A 134 6.64 4.80 -4.64
C HIS A 134 5.25 4.12 -4.67
N LEU A 135 5.08 3.13 -5.56
CA LEU A 135 3.80 2.45 -5.73
C LEU A 135 3.48 1.50 -4.57
N ASP A 136 4.47 1.00 -3.86
CA ASP A 136 4.36 0.32 -2.57
C ASP A 136 3.65 1.19 -1.53
N THR A 137 4.00 2.47 -1.45
CA THR A 137 3.30 3.46 -0.62
C THR A 137 1.85 3.63 -1.09
N ALA A 138 1.63 3.73 -2.41
CA ALA A 138 0.27 3.84 -2.95
C ALA A 138 -0.60 2.62 -2.62
N VAL A 139 -0.06 1.40 -2.70
CA VAL A 139 -0.77 0.17 -2.28
C VAL A 139 -1.15 0.22 -0.81
N ASN A 140 -0.22 0.54 0.08
CA ASN A 140 -0.49 0.67 1.50
C ASN A 140 -1.55 1.74 1.80
N ASP A 141 -1.50 2.86 1.08
CA ASP A 141 -2.49 3.94 1.20
C ASP A 141 -3.87 3.50 0.68
N VAL A 142 -3.95 2.69 -0.38
CA VAL A 142 -5.21 2.11 -0.89
C VAL A 142 -5.80 1.14 0.13
N VAL A 143 -5.00 0.24 0.70
CA VAL A 143 -5.45 -0.65 1.77
C VAL A 143 -5.96 0.16 2.97
N THR A 144 -5.23 1.22 3.37
CA THR A 144 -5.64 2.12 4.46
C THR A 144 -6.92 2.89 4.11
N TRP A 145 -7.10 3.31 2.85
CA TRP A 145 -8.32 3.93 2.37
C TRP A 145 -9.51 2.96 2.51
N ALA A 146 -9.37 1.70 2.14
CA ALA A 146 -10.41 0.69 2.28
C ALA A 146 -10.66 0.37 3.76
N PHE A 147 -9.62 0.06 4.50
CA PHE A 147 -9.66 -0.29 5.91
C PHE A 147 -8.59 0.49 6.70
N PRO A 148 -9.00 1.38 7.61
CA PRO A 148 -10.33 1.50 8.24
C PRO A 148 -11.26 2.60 7.66
N TYR A 149 -10.83 3.45 6.69
CA TYR A 149 -11.58 4.67 6.37
C TYR A 149 -12.93 4.38 5.67
N ALA A 150 -12.92 3.69 4.54
CA ALA A 150 -14.16 3.37 3.81
C ALA A 150 -15.10 2.49 4.65
N GLN A 151 -14.56 1.55 5.42
CA GLN A 151 -15.34 0.74 6.34
C GLN A 151 -16.06 1.60 7.41
N ARG A 152 -15.36 2.57 8.03
CA ARG A 152 -15.96 3.46 9.03
C ARG A 152 -17.08 4.31 8.45
N VAL A 153 -16.83 4.93 7.31
CA VAL A 153 -17.85 5.74 6.61
C VAL A 153 -19.15 4.95 6.40
N GLN A 154 -19.03 3.72 5.92
CA GLN A 154 -20.21 2.88 5.69
C GLN A 154 -20.91 2.46 7.01
N ASN A 155 -20.13 2.16 8.05
CA ASN A 155 -20.68 1.89 9.37
C ASN A 155 -21.40 3.12 9.95
N ASP A 156 -20.87 4.33 9.72
CA ASP A 156 -21.49 5.57 10.18
C ASP A 156 -22.81 5.85 9.45
N VAL A 157 -22.90 5.57 8.15
CA VAL A 157 -24.18 5.61 7.41
C VAL A 157 -25.21 4.68 8.06
N ALA A 158 -24.82 3.44 8.34
CA ALA A 158 -25.71 2.46 8.97
C ALA A 158 -26.13 2.89 10.39
N ASN A 159 -25.21 3.46 11.16
CA ASN A 159 -25.45 3.92 12.53
C ASN A 159 -26.33 5.17 12.58
N GLU A 160 -26.11 6.15 11.69
CA GLU A 160 -26.93 7.36 11.57
C GLU A 160 -28.39 6.99 11.31
N LEU A 161 -28.62 6.12 10.31
CA LEU A 161 -29.96 5.70 9.94
C LEU A 161 -30.63 4.78 10.97
N GLY A 162 -29.83 3.95 11.68
CA GLY A 162 -30.31 3.07 12.73
C GLY A 162 -30.55 3.75 14.08
N ALA A 163 -30.13 5.01 14.25
CA ALA A 163 -30.23 5.73 15.51
C ALA A 163 -31.68 6.02 15.88
N ARG A 164 -32.12 5.58 17.08
CA ARG A 164 -33.49 5.72 17.58
C ARG A 164 -33.82 7.12 18.10
N ASP A 165 -32.81 7.86 18.56
CA ASP A 165 -32.99 9.19 19.13
C ASP A 165 -32.23 10.25 18.33
N ALA A 166 -32.68 11.51 18.43
CA ALA A 166 -32.10 12.62 17.67
C ALA A 166 -30.67 12.95 18.07
N ALA A 167 -30.32 12.80 19.34
CA ALA A 167 -28.95 13.11 19.81
C ALA A 167 -27.91 12.14 19.23
N ARG A 168 -28.20 10.83 19.23
CA ARG A 168 -27.34 9.81 18.60
C ARG A 168 -27.26 9.99 17.09
N ARG A 169 -28.38 10.32 16.43
CA ARG A 169 -28.37 10.61 15.00
C ARG A 169 -27.44 11.77 14.66
N GLN A 170 -27.52 12.86 15.41
CA GLN A 170 -26.61 14.01 15.24
C GLN A 170 -25.16 13.63 15.50
N GLN A 171 -24.88 12.79 16.49
CA GLN A 171 -23.52 12.31 16.78
C GLN A 171 -22.97 11.49 15.61
N TYR A 172 -23.75 10.56 15.05
CA TYR A 172 -23.32 9.73 13.90
C TYR A 172 -23.20 10.54 12.61
N ALA A 173 -24.08 11.51 12.37
CA ALA A 173 -23.95 12.43 11.24
C ALA A 173 -22.66 13.24 11.31
N ALA A 174 -22.28 13.71 12.52
CA ALA A 174 -21.00 14.39 12.72
C ALA A 174 -19.78 13.46 12.56
N ALA A 175 -19.90 12.19 12.94
CA ALA A 175 -18.89 11.18 12.70
C ALA A 175 -18.73 10.91 11.19
N LEU A 176 -19.83 10.65 10.49
CA LEU A 176 -19.88 10.45 9.05
C LEU A 176 -19.21 11.60 8.29
N GLN A 177 -19.49 12.85 8.66
CA GLN A 177 -18.87 14.01 8.02
C GLN A 177 -17.33 14.04 8.22
N ARG A 178 -16.86 13.73 9.43
CA ARG A 178 -15.40 13.67 9.70
C ARG A 178 -14.73 12.54 8.93
N ASP A 179 -15.31 11.33 8.99
CA ASP A 179 -14.73 10.15 8.39
C ASP A 179 -14.77 10.22 6.85
N THR A 180 -15.79 10.86 6.28
CA THR A 180 -15.84 11.19 4.84
C THR A 180 -14.72 12.17 4.45
N ASN A 181 -14.45 13.19 5.26
CA ASN A 181 -13.35 14.11 5.01
C ASN A 181 -11.99 13.41 5.06
N ASP A 182 -11.81 12.47 5.99
CA ASP A 182 -10.60 11.68 6.13
C ASP A 182 -10.41 10.74 4.94
N LEU A 183 -11.48 10.06 4.53
CA LEU A 183 -11.52 9.22 3.34
C LEU A 183 -11.09 10.01 2.09
N ASN A 184 -11.65 11.19 1.89
CA ASN A 184 -11.32 12.06 0.76
C ASN A 184 -9.86 12.55 0.80
N ARG A 185 -9.31 12.84 1.99
CA ARG A 185 -7.89 13.20 2.13
C ARG A 185 -6.97 12.05 1.74
N GLN A 186 -7.30 10.83 2.17
CA GLN A 186 -6.55 9.63 1.82
C GLN A 186 -6.58 9.37 0.32
N ARG A 187 -7.77 9.44 -0.30
CA ARG A 187 -7.92 9.37 -1.75
C ARG A 187 -7.04 10.37 -2.48
N ALA A 188 -7.06 11.64 -2.08
CA ALA A 188 -6.25 12.68 -2.71
C ALA A 188 -4.73 12.46 -2.56
N ALA A 189 -4.28 11.76 -1.52
CA ALA A 189 -2.90 11.36 -1.35
C ALA A 189 -2.51 10.25 -2.34
N ILE A 190 -3.35 9.23 -2.47
CA ILE A 190 -3.19 8.13 -3.45
C ILE A 190 -3.14 8.69 -4.87
N ASP A 191 -4.13 9.52 -5.24
CA ASP A 191 -4.23 10.12 -6.57
C ASP A 191 -2.96 10.91 -6.95
N ARG A 192 -2.34 11.60 -5.99
CA ARG A 192 -1.08 12.34 -6.23
C ARG A 192 0.08 11.42 -6.59
N ILE A 193 0.24 10.31 -5.88
CA ILE A 193 1.32 9.35 -6.14
C ILE A 193 1.10 8.72 -7.52
N LEU A 194 -0.10 8.24 -7.78
CA LEU A 194 -0.44 7.54 -9.02
C LEU A 194 -0.38 8.47 -10.25
N ASN A 195 -0.90 9.70 -10.17
CA ASN A 195 -0.81 10.67 -11.24
C ASN A 195 0.65 11.07 -11.55
N LYS A 196 1.51 11.16 -10.53
CA LYS A 196 2.94 11.38 -10.73
C LYS A 196 3.59 10.21 -11.48
N ALA A 197 3.26 8.98 -11.13
CA ALA A 197 3.77 7.79 -11.83
C ALA A 197 3.25 7.72 -13.29
N ILE A 198 1.95 7.95 -13.51
CA ILE A 198 1.32 8.00 -14.84
C ILE A 198 2.01 9.04 -15.73
N THR A 199 2.22 10.24 -15.20
CA THR A 199 2.89 11.32 -15.95
C THR A 199 4.34 10.99 -16.29
N ALA A 200 5.07 10.42 -15.32
CA ALA A 200 6.49 10.10 -15.49
C ALA A 200 6.74 8.95 -16.47
N THR A 201 5.85 7.94 -16.52
CA THR A 201 5.96 6.80 -17.43
C THR A 201 5.31 7.06 -18.79
N GLY A 202 4.44 8.08 -18.91
CA GLY A 202 3.61 8.30 -20.08
C GLY A 202 2.52 7.25 -20.29
N ALA A 203 2.14 6.50 -19.23
CA ALA A 203 1.10 5.48 -19.29
C ALA A 203 -0.25 6.10 -19.67
N LYS A 204 -0.95 5.49 -20.62
CA LYS A 204 -2.34 5.84 -20.97
C LYS A 204 -3.29 5.09 -20.04
N ALA A 205 -3.39 5.54 -18.81
CA ALA A 205 -4.22 4.95 -17.75
C ALA A 205 -4.75 6.06 -16.83
N SER A 206 -5.76 5.72 -16.04
CA SER A 206 -6.30 6.58 -14.97
C SER A 206 -6.05 5.93 -13.61
N PRO A 207 -5.94 6.70 -12.53
CA PRO A 207 -5.96 6.16 -11.18
C PRO A 207 -7.22 5.31 -10.92
N PRO A 208 -7.17 4.39 -9.94
CA PRO A 208 -8.34 3.62 -9.53
C PRO A 208 -9.49 4.52 -9.12
N ASN A 209 -10.72 4.07 -9.37
CA ASN A 209 -11.91 4.84 -9.03
C ASN A 209 -12.29 4.65 -7.55
N LEU A 210 -11.57 5.33 -6.66
CA LEU A 210 -11.86 5.36 -5.24
C LEU A 210 -13.10 6.24 -5.00
N ALA A 211 -14.16 5.66 -4.41
CA ALA A 211 -15.35 6.41 -4.06
C ALA A 211 -15.10 7.33 -2.84
N GLY A 212 -15.75 8.49 -2.82
CA GLY A 212 -15.67 9.48 -1.74
C GLY A 212 -16.57 10.68 -2.03
#